data_6d5de085cf545fd7f2d1636967b57061
#
_entry.id   6d5de085cf545fd7f2d1636967b57061
#
_cell.length_a   1.000
_cell.length_b   1.000
_cell.length_c   1.000
_cell.angle_alpha   90.00
_cell.angle_beta   90.00
_cell.angle_gamma   90.00
#
_symmetry.space_group_name_H-M   'P 1'
#
loop_
_entity.id
_entity.type
_entity.pdbx_description
1 polymer ?
#
loop_
_entity_poly.entity_id
_entity_poly.type
_entity_poly.pdbx_seq_one_letter_code
_entity_poly.pdbx_strand_id
1 'polypeptide(L)' 'MFSRDSVKVGKALLERARAAAEAAGYSSADEFVAHAVEKELARVEEAEAKEAVVKQLKGLGYLE' A
#
# COMPACT_ATOMS: atom_id res chain seq x y z
N MET A 1 -1.92 -14.79 -12.73
CA MET A 1 -1.39 -14.91 -12.31
C MET A 1 -1.12 -15.36 -11.45
N PHE A 2 -0.62 -15.85 -11.03
CA PHE A 2 -0.28 -16.26 -10.34
C PHE A 2 0.22 -16.47 -9.61
N SER A 3 0.05 -16.88 -9.41
CA SER A 3 0.42 -16.96 -8.49
C SER A 3 1.38 -17.47 -7.47
N ARG A 4 2.57 -17.53 -7.70
CA ARG A 4 3.57 -17.85 -6.73
C ARG A 4 3.77 -16.77 -5.72
N ASP A 5 3.42 -15.58 -6.12
CA ASP A 5 3.63 -14.40 -5.29
C ASP A 5 2.38 -13.98 -4.56
N SER A 6 1.47 -14.91 -4.37
CA SER A 6 0.23 -14.57 -3.69
C SER A 6 0.48 -14.38 -2.19
N VAL A 7 -0.21 -13.43 -1.63
CA VAL A 7 -0.12 -13.11 -0.21
C VAL A 7 -1.32 -13.70 0.50
N LYS A 8 -1.08 -14.36 1.62
CA LYS A 8 -2.17 -14.94 2.39
C LYS A 8 -2.75 -13.91 3.34
N VAL A 9 -4.06 -13.80 3.30
CA VAL A 9 -4.79 -12.88 4.16
C VAL A 9 -5.66 -13.70 5.09
N GLY A 10 -5.66 -13.36 6.37
CA GLY A 10 -6.47 -14.06 7.33
C GLY A 10 -7.94 -13.99 7.00
N LYS A 11 -8.68 -15.04 7.38
CA LYS A 11 -10.10 -15.12 7.05
C LYS A 11 -10.88 -13.94 7.61
N ALA A 12 -10.60 -13.55 8.86
CA ALA A 12 -11.32 -12.43 9.45
C ALA A 12 -11.05 -11.13 8.72
N LEU A 13 -9.80 -10.93 8.32
CA LEU A 13 -9.45 -9.73 7.57
C LEU A 13 -10.09 -9.73 6.19
N LEU A 14 -10.13 -10.90 5.56
CA LEU A 14 -10.75 -11.03 4.25
C LEU A 14 -12.24 -10.69 4.30
N GLU A 15 -12.93 -11.14 5.37
CA GLU A 15 -14.34 -10.83 5.51
C GLU A 15 -14.58 -9.35 5.71
N ARG A 16 -13.71 -8.72 6.47
CA ARG A 16 -13.79 -7.27 6.65
C ARG A 16 -13.55 -6.54 5.34
N ALA A 17 -12.61 -7.05 4.54
CA ALA A 17 -12.32 -6.45 3.25
C ALA A 17 -13.52 -6.58 2.31
N ARG A 18 -14.20 -7.72 2.35
CA ARG A 18 -15.39 -7.91 1.52
C ARG A 18 -16.48 -6.93 1.88
N ALA A 19 -16.72 -6.79 3.19
CA ALA A 19 -17.74 -5.86 3.65
C ALA A 19 -17.39 -4.43 3.27
N ALA A 20 -16.13 -4.07 3.42
CA ALA A 20 -15.69 -2.73 3.06
C ALA A 20 -15.79 -2.48 1.57
N ALA A 21 -15.44 -3.49 0.77
CA ALA A 21 -15.52 -3.37 -0.68
C ALA A 21 -16.97 -3.13 -1.12
N GLU A 22 -17.90 -3.85 -0.51
CA GLU A 22 -19.30 -3.70 -0.83
C GLU A 22 -19.79 -2.32 -0.47
N ALA A 23 -19.44 -1.87 0.73
CA ALA A 23 -19.86 -0.57 1.20
C ALA A 23 -19.27 0.57 0.36
N ALA A 24 -18.06 0.36 -0.15
CA ALA A 24 -17.39 1.39 -0.95
C ALA A 24 -17.77 1.35 -2.44
N GLY A 25 -18.52 0.35 -2.84
CA GLY A 25 -18.97 0.28 -4.24
C GLY A 25 -18.00 -0.40 -5.18
N TYR A 26 -17.06 -1.17 -4.66
CA TYR A 26 -16.15 -1.93 -5.52
C TYR A 26 -16.87 -3.12 -6.11
N SER A 27 -16.42 -3.53 -7.28
CA SER A 27 -17.05 -4.67 -7.96
C SER A 27 -16.65 -6.00 -7.33
N SER A 28 -15.53 -6.05 -6.62
CA SER A 28 -15.10 -7.27 -5.97
C SER A 28 -14.15 -6.95 -4.82
N ALA A 29 -13.99 -7.93 -3.91
CA ALA A 29 -13.04 -7.75 -2.82
C ALA A 29 -11.61 -7.72 -3.36
N ASP A 30 -11.34 -8.46 -4.42
CA ASP A 30 -10.01 -8.46 -5.03
C ASP A 30 -9.63 -7.06 -5.49
N GLU A 31 -10.57 -6.37 -6.11
CA GLU A 31 -10.33 -5.03 -6.60
C GLU A 31 -10.09 -4.07 -5.44
N PHE A 32 -10.87 -4.21 -4.40
CA PHE A 32 -10.70 -3.37 -3.21
C PHE A 32 -9.32 -3.59 -2.59
N VAL A 33 -8.92 -4.85 -2.44
CA VAL A 33 -7.63 -5.17 -1.82
C VAL A 33 -6.48 -4.64 -2.67
N ALA A 34 -6.56 -4.83 -3.98
CA ALA A 34 -5.52 -4.33 -4.88
C ALA A 34 -5.39 -2.82 -4.77
N HIS A 35 -6.52 -2.12 -4.74
CA HIS A 35 -6.52 -0.68 -4.64
C HIS A 35 -5.94 -0.23 -3.30
N ALA A 36 -6.29 -0.92 -2.23
CA ALA A 36 -5.79 -0.57 -0.90
C ALA A 36 -4.28 -0.77 -0.81
N VAL A 37 -3.79 -1.86 -1.41
CA VAL A 37 -2.36 -2.12 -1.40
C VAL A 37 -1.61 -1.07 -2.20
N GLU A 38 -2.13 -0.73 -3.38
CA GLU A 38 -1.49 0.29 -4.19
C GLU A 38 -1.45 1.63 -3.48
N LYS A 39 -2.52 1.96 -2.81
CA LYS A 39 -2.60 3.21 -2.08
C LYS A 39 -1.57 3.26 -0.95
N GLU A 40 -1.46 2.15 -0.22
CA GLU A 40 -0.50 2.09 0.86
C GLU A 40 0.94 2.08 0.36
N LEU A 41 1.18 1.40 -0.76
CA LEU A 41 2.50 1.38 -1.37
C LEU A 41 2.93 2.79 -1.78
N ALA A 42 2.01 3.54 -2.39
CA ALA A 42 2.32 4.91 -2.80
C ALA A 42 2.71 5.75 -1.59
N ARG A 43 2.01 5.56 -0.47
CA ARG A 43 2.30 6.30 0.74
C ARG A 43 3.68 5.95 1.29
N VAL A 44 4.00 4.66 1.32
CA VAL A 44 5.28 4.20 1.82
C VAL A 44 6.42 4.64 0.92
N GLU A 45 6.23 4.49 -0.39
CA GLU A 45 7.25 4.89 -1.35
C GLU A 45 7.50 6.38 -1.31
N GLU A 46 6.45 7.15 -1.10
CA GLU A 46 6.61 8.59 -0.98
C GLU A 46 7.42 8.94 0.26
N ALA A 47 7.15 8.27 1.36
CA ALA A 47 7.90 8.49 2.59
C ALA A 47 9.37 8.13 2.43
N GLU A 48 9.62 7.02 1.72
CA GLU A 48 11.00 6.61 1.46
C GLU A 48 11.72 7.59 0.57
N ALA A 49 11.02 8.12 -0.42
CA ALA A 49 11.61 9.10 -1.32
C ALA A 49 11.98 10.37 -0.56
N LYS A 50 11.11 10.81 0.33
CA LYS A 50 11.38 11.97 1.15
C LYS A 50 12.60 11.75 2.03
N GLU A 51 12.68 10.57 2.62
CA GLU A 51 13.81 10.25 3.49
C GLU A 51 15.12 10.25 2.71
N ALA A 52 15.10 9.71 1.51
CA ALA A 52 16.27 9.68 0.67
C ALA A 52 16.71 11.09 0.29
N VAL A 53 15.75 11.94 -0.03
CA VAL A 53 16.07 13.33 -0.37
C VAL A 53 16.65 14.08 0.82
N VAL A 54 16.07 13.88 1.99
CA VAL A 54 16.56 14.53 3.19
C VAL A 54 17.99 14.09 3.49
N LYS A 55 18.27 12.79 3.36
CA LYS A 55 19.61 12.29 3.58
C LYS A 55 20.60 12.90 2.60
N GLN A 56 20.19 13.01 1.36
CA GLN A 56 21.04 13.57 0.33
C GLN A 56 21.33 15.04 0.61
N LEU A 57 20.32 15.77 1.01
CA LEU A 57 20.50 17.18 1.32
C LEU A 57 21.41 17.38 2.53
N LYS A 58 21.28 16.51 3.51
CA LYS A 58 22.17 16.56 4.67
C LYS A 58 23.61 16.29 4.27
N GLY A 59 23.81 15.32 3.38
CA GLY A 59 25.14 14.99 2.90
C GLY A 59 25.78 16.13 2.14
N LEU A 60 24.96 16.97 1.52
CA LEU A 60 25.44 18.11 0.77
C LEU A 60 25.57 19.38 1.62
N GLY A 61 25.13 19.31 2.87
CA GLY A 61 25.25 20.44 3.75
C GLY A 61 24.10 21.43 3.69
N TYR A 62 23.05 21.10 2.98
CA TYR A 62 21.89 21.98 2.90
C TYR A 62 21.05 21.98 4.17
N LEU A 63 21.10 20.86 4.88
CA LEU A 63 20.35 20.72 6.12
C LEU A 63 21.31 20.50 7.27
N GLU A 64 21.01 21.12 8.37
CA GLU A 64 21.82 20.95 9.55
C GLU A 64 21.37 19.71 10.32
#